data_504c08b29d65fa151fa1485759a7392e
#
_entry.id   504c08b29d65fa151fa1485759a7392e
#
_cell.length_a   1.000
_cell.length_b   1.000
_cell.length_c   1.000
_cell.angle_alpha   90.00
_cell.angle_beta   90.00
_cell.angle_gamma   90.00
#
_symmetry.space_group_name_H-M   'P 1'
#
loop_
_entity.id
_entity.type
_entity.pdbx_description
1 polymer ?
#
loop_
_entity_poly.entity_id
_entity_poly.type
_entity_poly.pdbx_seq_one_letter_code
_entity_poly.pdbx_strand_id
1 'polypeptide(L)'
;MKDEQFKPYIPADKITPEFTVTSVIMGMLLAVVFGAANAYLGLRVGMTVSASIPAAVISMGVIRVIMKKDSILESNMVQTIGSAGESLAAGAIFTLPVLFLWAKDGIMDSPSLLTILLISLCGGILGVLFMVPLRNAL
;
A
#
# COMPACT_ATOMS: atom_id res chain seq x y z
N MET A 1 22.85 -33.71 13.21
CA MET A 1 21.67 -32.83 13.02
C MET A 1 20.97 -33.34 11.77
N LYS A 2 19.73 -33.84 11.90
CA LYS A 2 18.95 -34.30 10.74
C LYS A 2 18.63 -33.05 9.92
N ASP A 3 18.97 -33.06 8.64
CA ASP A 3 18.53 -32.09 7.66
C ASP A 3 16.99 -32.13 7.63
N GLU A 4 16.33 -31.28 8.41
CA GLU A 4 14.92 -31.04 8.23
C GLU A 4 14.80 -30.31 6.90
N GLN A 5 14.48 -31.08 5.85
CA GLN A 5 14.19 -30.53 4.53
C GLN A 5 13.05 -29.51 4.70
N PHE A 6 13.36 -28.26 4.46
CA PHE A 6 12.38 -27.17 4.46
C PHE A 6 11.23 -27.55 3.53
N LYS A 7 10.05 -27.77 4.12
CA LYS A 7 8.83 -28.06 3.37
C LYS A 7 8.04 -26.76 3.22
N PRO A 8 8.01 -26.16 2.03
CA PRO A 8 7.27 -24.92 1.82
C PRO A 8 5.77 -25.18 2.05
N TYR A 9 5.08 -24.16 2.59
CA TYR A 9 3.62 -24.23 2.85
C TYR A 9 2.83 -24.44 1.55
N ILE A 10 3.27 -23.80 0.47
CA ILE A 10 2.75 -24.02 -0.87
C ILE A 10 3.86 -24.70 -1.68
N PRO A 11 3.70 -25.99 -2.06
CA PRO A 11 4.68 -26.67 -2.87
C PRO A 11 4.74 -26.06 -4.28
N ALA A 12 5.93 -26.13 -4.91
CA ALA A 12 6.20 -25.48 -6.19
C ALA A 12 5.36 -26.03 -7.37
N ASP A 13 4.84 -27.23 -7.22
CA ASP A 13 3.98 -27.92 -8.19
C ASP A 13 2.51 -27.48 -8.10
N LYS A 14 2.12 -26.77 -7.03
CA LYS A 14 0.75 -26.31 -6.84
C LYS A 14 0.56 -24.91 -7.42
N ILE A 15 -0.12 -24.82 -8.56
CA ILE A 15 -0.53 -23.55 -9.16
C ILE A 15 -1.72 -23.00 -8.36
N THR A 16 -1.50 -21.95 -7.58
CA THR A 16 -2.55 -21.23 -6.84
C THR A 16 -2.73 -19.84 -7.41
N PRO A 17 -3.96 -19.35 -7.60
CA PRO A 17 -4.20 -18.00 -8.08
C PRO A 17 -3.68 -17.00 -7.05
N GLU A 18 -2.84 -16.08 -7.49
CA GLU A 18 -2.25 -15.01 -6.69
C GLU A 18 -2.84 -13.66 -7.07
N PHE A 19 -2.83 -13.38 -8.37
CA PHE A 19 -3.29 -12.13 -8.95
C PHE A 19 -4.69 -12.30 -9.54
N THR A 20 -5.72 -12.09 -8.73
CA THR A 20 -7.11 -12.17 -9.18
C THR A 20 -7.73 -10.76 -9.22
N VAL A 21 -8.71 -10.57 -10.11
CA VAL A 21 -9.45 -9.30 -10.20
C VAL A 21 -10.05 -8.93 -8.85
N THR A 22 -10.52 -9.91 -8.10
CA THR A 22 -11.10 -9.71 -6.77
C THR A 22 -10.07 -9.22 -5.76
N SER A 23 -8.87 -9.81 -5.76
CA SER A 23 -7.79 -9.36 -4.84
C SER A 23 -7.34 -7.95 -5.17
N VAL A 24 -7.27 -7.58 -6.45
CA VAL A 24 -6.90 -6.23 -6.89
C VAL A 24 -7.96 -5.20 -6.47
N ILE A 25 -9.23 -5.46 -6.77
CA ILE A 25 -10.33 -4.53 -6.41
C ILE A 25 -10.40 -4.35 -4.89
N MET A 26 -10.33 -5.43 -4.13
CA MET A 26 -10.38 -5.38 -2.69
C MET A 26 -9.15 -4.66 -2.10
N GLY A 27 -7.96 -4.91 -2.65
CA GLY A 27 -6.74 -4.20 -2.28
C GLY A 27 -6.84 -2.70 -2.56
N MET A 28 -7.38 -2.30 -3.72
CA MET A 28 -7.60 -0.89 -4.04
C MET A 28 -8.61 -0.21 -3.10
N LEU A 29 -9.70 -0.89 -2.74
CA LEU A 29 -10.65 -0.37 -1.78
C LEU A 29 -10.00 -0.14 -0.41
N LEU A 30 -9.23 -1.11 0.09
CA LEU A 30 -8.50 -0.97 1.34
C LEU A 30 -7.41 0.12 1.26
N ALA A 31 -6.71 0.25 0.11
CA ALA A 31 -5.73 1.31 -0.12
C ALA A 31 -6.35 2.70 0.02
N VAL A 32 -7.54 2.91 -0.56
CA VAL A 32 -8.26 4.19 -0.44
C VAL A 32 -8.71 4.44 0.99
N VAL A 33 -9.30 3.44 1.65
CA VAL A 33 -9.80 3.57 3.02
C VAL A 33 -8.67 3.86 4.01
N PHE A 34 -7.60 3.05 3.98
CA PHE A 34 -6.47 3.23 4.90
C PHE A 34 -5.62 4.44 4.53
N GLY A 35 -5.48 4.76 3.24
CA GLY A 35 -4.82 5.97 2.79
C GLY A 35 -5.54 7.22 3.30
N ALA A 36 -6.86 7.28 3.17
CA ALA A 36 -7.67 8.39 3.68
C ALA A 36 -7.63 8.49 5.22
N ALA A 37 -7.71 7.35 5.90
CA ALA A 37 -7.61 7.31 7.36
C ALA A 37 -6.24 7.81 7.84
N ASN A 38 -5.16 7.37 7.21
CA ASN A 38 -3.81 7.84 7.54
C ASN A 38 -3.61 9.31 7.18
N ALA A 39 -4.14 9.79 6.06
CA ALA A 39 -4.11 11.21 5.71
C ALA A 39 -4.80 12.06 6.78
N TYR A 40 -5.96 11.64 7.24
CA TYR A 40 -6.68 12.33 8.30
C TYR A 40 -5.91 12.34 9.63
N LEU A 41 -5.41 11.18 10.07
CA LEU A 41 -4.64 11.05 11.30
C LEU A 41 -3.32 11.83 11.23
N GLY A 42 -2.60 11.71 10.13
CA GLY A 42 -1.33 12.41 9.95
C GLY A 42 -1.46 13.93 10.00
N LEU A 43 -2.50 14.48 9.39
CA LEU A 43 -2.77 15.92 9.42
C LEU A 43 -3.28 16.40 10.79
N ARG A 44 -3.94 15.56 11.56
CA ARG A 44 -4.48 15.92 12.88
C ARG A 44 -3.49 15.70 14.01
N VAL A 45 -2.76 14.62 13.98
CA VAL A 45 -1.94 14.14 15.12
C VAL A 45 -0.44 14.14 14.79
N GLY A 46 -0.09 14.29 13.50
CA GLY A 46 1.30 14.24 13.05
C GLY A 46 1.91 12.82 13.05
N MET A 47 1.07 11.79 13.12
CA MET A 47 1.50 10.40 13.13
C MET A 47 0.72 9.58 12.11
N THR A 48 1.38 8.57 11.55
CA THR A 48 0.76 7.57 10.70
C THR A 48 0.73 6.22 11.39
N VAL A 49 -0.29 5.41 11.10
CA VAL A 49 -0.46 4.08 11.70
C VAL A 49 -0.32 3.05 10.59
N SER A 50 0.46 1.99 10.85
CA SER A 50 0.58 0.89 9.88
C SER A 50 -0.74 0.13 9.75
N ALA A 51 -1.29 0.14 8.54
CA ALA A 51 -2.51 -0.58 8.19
C ALA A 51 -2.25 -1.99 7.67
N SER A 52 -1.00 -2.43 7.58
CA SER A 52 -0.64 -3.74 7.03
C SER A 52 -1.30 -4.89 7.81
N ILE A 53 -1.33 -4.81 9.15
CA ILE A 53 -1.95 -5.84 9.99
C ILE A 53 -3.47 -5.83 9.85
N PRO A 54 -4.19 -4.70 10.01
CA PRO A 54 -5.62 -4.64 9.77
C PRO A 54 -6.00 -5.09 8.34
N ALA A 55 -5.23 -4.68 7.33
CA ALA A 55 -5.46 -5.10 5.95
C ALA A 55 -5.35 -6.62 5.78
N ALA A 56 -4.35 -7.25 6.40
CA ALA A 56 -4.20 -8.70 6.38
C ALA A 56 -5.37 -9.43 7.04
N VAL A 57 -5.80 -8.96 8.21
CA VAL A 57 -6.94 -9.56 8.94
C VAL A 57 -8.24 -9.42 8.16
N ILE A 58 -8.53 -8.24 7.63
CA ILE A 58 -9.72 -7.98 6.83
C ILE A 58 -9.70 -8.83 5.55
N SER A 59 -8.56 -8.88 4.84
CA SER A 59 -8.44 -9.65 3.62
C SER A 59 -8.64 -11.15 3.86
N MET A 60 -8.03 -11.70 4.91
CA MET A 60 -8.24 -13.10 5.30
C MET A 60 -9.71 -13.37 5.67
N GLY A 61 -10.33 -12.49 6.44
CA GLY A 61 -11.72 -12.61 6.82
C GLY A 61 -12.65 -12.63 5.61
N VAL A 62 -12.48 -11.67 4.69
CA VAL A 62 -13.32 -11.59 3.48
C VAL A 62 -13.08 -12.78 2.56
N ILE A 63 -11.83 -13.14 2.27
CA ILE A 63 -11.52 -14.24 1.36
C ILE A 63 -12.02 -15.58 1.91
N ARG A 64 -11.81 -15.86 3.21
CA ARG A 64 -12.25 -17.12 3.82
C ARG A 64 -13.76 -17.19 4.05
N VAL A 65 -14.35 -16.13 4.58
CA VAL A 65 -15.75 -16.15 5.03
C VAL A 65 -16.71 -15.86 3.87
N ILE A 66 -16.44 -14.83 3.07
CA ILE A 66 -17.34 -14.40 1.99
C ILE A 66 -17.10 -15.21 0.71
N MET A 67 -15.83 -15.36 0.31
CA MET A 67 -15.49 -16.07 -0.92
C MET A 67 -15.34 -17.58 -0.73
N LYS A 68 -15.30 -18.05 0.52
CA LYS A 68 -15.12 -19.48 0.88
C LYS A 68 -13.89 -20.10 0.20
N LYS A 69 -12.85 -19.30 -0.02
CA LYS A 69 -11.57 -19.70 -0.60
C LYS A 69 -10.49 -19.63 0.47
N ASP A 70 -9.61 -20.60 0.49
CA ASP A 70 -8.44 -20.60 1.37
C ASP A 70 -7.19 -20.27 0.54
N SER A 71 -7.08 -19.01 0.11
CA SER A 71 -5.97 -18.50 -0.69
C SER A 71 -5.17 -17.46 0.08
N ILE A 72 -4.05 -17.90 0.64
CA ILE A 72 -3.09 -17.03 1.34
C ILE A 72 -2.46 -16.03 0.35
N LEU A 73 -2.22 -16.44 -0.90
CA LEU A 73 -1.60 -15.59 -1.90
C LEU A 73 -2.49 -14.42 -2.29
N GLU A 74 -3.79 -14.65 -2.49
CA GLU A 74 -4.76 -13.58 -2.74
C GLU A 74 -4.84 -12.61 -1.56
N SER A 75 -4.83 -13.13 -0.31
CA SER A 75 -4.82 -12.30 0.89
C SER A 75 -3.57 -11.44 1.01
N ASN A 76 -2.40 -12.00 0.68
CA ASN A 76 -1.14 -11.27 0.66
C ASN A 76 -1.14 -10.17 -0.41
N MET A 77 -1.71 -10.42 -1.58
CA MET A 77 -1.86 -9.42 -2.64
C MET A 77 -2.75 -8.25 -2.17
N VAL A 78 -3.89 -8.54 -1.54
CA VAL A 78 -4.79 -7.51 -0.98
C VAL A 78 -4.06 -6.66 0.07
N GLN A 79 -3.32 -7.30 0.97
CA GLN A 79 -2.53 -6.62 2.00
C GLN A 79 -1.46 -5.71 1.36
N THR A 80 -0.75 -6.21 0.37
CA THR A 80 0.32 -5.45 -0.32
C THR A 80 -0.23 -4.21 -1.01
N ILE A 81 -1.34 -4.34 -1.75
CA ILE A 81 -1.97 -3.20 -2.41
C ILE A 81 -2.53 -2.22 -1.37
N GLY A 82 -3.15 -2.72 -0.30
CA GLY A 82 -3.69 -1.90 0.78
C GLY A 82 -2.61 -1.08 1.48
N SER A 83 -1.48 -1.68 1.80
CA SER A 83 -0.36 -0.97 2.44
C SER A 83 0.38 -0.02 1.51
N ALA A 84 0.33 -0.22 0.19
CA ALA A 84 0.86 0.75 -0.76
C ALA A 84 0.10 2.09 -0.71
N GLY A 85 -1.23 2.05 -0.58
CA GLY A 85 -2.04 3.26 -0.39
C GLY A 85 -1.73 4.01 0.90
N GLU A 86 -1.54 3.27 1.98
CA GLU A 86 -1.09 3.82 3.26
C GLU A 86 0.27 4.52 3.14
N SER A 87 1.25 3.87 2.52
CA SER A 87 2.59 4.41 2.35
C SER A 87 2.60 5.67 1.49
N LEU A 88 1.79 5.72 0.44
CA LEU A 88 1.61 6.90 -0.40
C LEU A 88 1.04 8.07 0.42
N ALA A 89 0.01 7.81 1.23
CA ALA A 89 -0.60 8.82 2.09
C ALA A 89 0.42 9.35 3.12
N ALA A 90 1.20 8.48 3.76
CA ALA A 90 2.25 8.85 4.70
C ALA A 90 3.30 9.76 4.03
N GLY A 91 3.79 9.39 2.85
CA GLY A 91 4.71 10.23 2.08
C GLY A 91 4.14 11.61 1.76
N ALA A 92 2.89 11.68 1.32
CA ALA A 92 2.21 12.93 1.00
C ALA A 92 2.05 13.85 2.23
N ILE A 93 1.67 13.30 3.38
CA ILE A 93 1.45 14.05 4.62
C ILE A 93 2.70 14.77 5.11
N PHE A 94 3.86 14.14 4.98
CA PHE A 94 5.11 14.72 5.46
C PHE A 94 5.75 15.70 4.48
N THR A 95 5.41 15.63 3.20
CA THR A 95 6.03 16.48 2.16
C THR A 95 5.13 17.63 1.70
N LEU A 96 3.84 17.38 1.50
CA LEU A 96 2.92 18.39 0.95
C LEU A 96 2.69 19.62 1.84
N PRO A 97 2.69 19.55 3.19
CA PRO A 97 2.49 20.72 4.02
C PRO A 97 3.48 21.87 3.75
N VAL A 98 4.69 21.55 3.32
CA VAL A 98 5.71 22.53 2.95
C VAL A 98 5.22 23.45 1.80
N LEU A 99 4.48 22.91 0.83
CA LEU A 99 3.94 23.70 -0.28
C LEU A 99 2.92 24.74 0.22
N PHE A 100 2.11 24.37 1.20
CA PHE A 100 1.13 25.29 1.79
C PHE A 100 1.81 26.36 2.66
N LEU A 101 2.92 26.04 3.33
CA LEU A 101 3.71 27.01 4.06
C LEU A 101 4.34 28.04 3.11
N TRP A 102 4.93 27.59 2.01
CA TRP A 102 5.51 28.47 1.00
C TRP A 102 4.46 29.36 0.33
N ALA A 103 3.26 28.85 0.11
CA ALA A 103 2.16 29.66 -0.39
C ALA A 103 1.74 30.73 0.62
N LYS A 104 1.72 30.39 1.92
CA LYS A 104 1.42 31.34 3.00
C LYS A 104 2.48 32.42 3.12
N ASP A 105 3.74 32.08 2.91
CA ASP A 105 4.87 33.02 2.95
C ASP A 105 5.01 33.85 1.67
N GLY A 106 4.10 33.68 0.70
CA GLY A 106 4.09 34.42 -0.57
C GLY A 106 5.17 34.00 -1.56
N ILE A 107 5.83 32.87 -1.35
CA ILE A 107 6.89 32.37 -2.24
C ILE A 107 6.30 31.74 -3.50
N MET A 108 5.11 31.17 -3.40
CA MET A 108 4.39 30.53 -4.51
C MET A 108 2.88 30.67 -4.35
N ASP A 109 2.14 30.47 -5.44
CA ASP A 109 0.70 30.36 -5.37
C ASP A 109 0.25 29.10 -4.64
N SER A 110 -0.94 29.13 -4.06
CA SER A 110 -1.51 27.95 -3.38
C SER A 110 -1.58 26.74 -4.34
N PRO A 111 -1.04 25.57 -3.95
CA PRO A 111 -1.00 24.41 -4.82
C PRO A 111 -2.42 23.97 -5.16
N SER A 112 -2.69 23.79 -6.46
CA SER A 112 -3.96 23.25 -6.93
C SER A 112 -4.07 21.75 -6.64
N LEU A 113 -5.28 21.25 -6.61
CA LEU A 113 -5.52 19.79 -6.46
C LEU A 113 -4.79 18.99 -7.55
N LEU A 114 -4.76 19.50 -8.77
CA LEU A 114 -4.06 18.88 -9.89
C LEU A 114 -2.55 18.81 -9.66
N THR A 115 -1.94 19.86 -9.11
CA THR A 115 -0.51 19.90 -8.78
C THR A 115 -0.17 18.83 -7.74
N ILE A 116 -0.98 18.72 -6.69
CA ILE A 116 -0.81 17.70 -5.63
C ILE A 116 -0.92 16.29 -6.21
N LEU A 117 -1.93 16.07 -7.07
CA LEU A 117 -2.14 14.77 -7.71
C LEU A 117 -0.97 14.39 -8.62
N LEU A 118 -0.46 15.33 -9.43
CA LEU A 118 0.69 15.08 -10.30
C LEU A 118 1.97 14.79 -9.51
N ILE A 119 2.25 15.52 -8.44
CA ILE A 119 3.41 15.27 -7.58
C ILE A 119 3.32 13.88 -6.95
N SER A 120 2.15 13.51 -6.43
CA SER A 120 1.94 12.20 -5.81
C SER A 120 2.08 11.06 -6.83
N LEU A 121 1.54 11.25 -8.05
CA LEU A 121 1.66 10.28 -9.13
C LEU A 121 3.12 10.10 -9.57
N CYS A 122 3.84 11.19 -9.80
CA CYS A 122 5.26 11.15 -10.14
C CYS A 122 6.09 10.47 -9.05
N GLY A 123 5.81 10.76 -7.78
CA GLY A 123 6.47 10.10 -6.65
C GLY A 123 6.23 8.60 -6.62
N GLY A 124 4.99 8.16 -6.87
CA GLY A 124 4.65 6.75 -6.98
C GLY A 124 5.37 6.04 -8.12
N ILE A 125 5.40 6.64 -9.32
CA ILE A 125 6.10 6.10 -10.49
C ILE A 125 7.61 6.01 -10.21
N LEU A 126 8.21 7.06 -9.64
CA LEU A 126 9.63 7.05 -9.27
C LEU A 126 9.95 5.93 -8.27
N GLY A 127 9.09 5.73 -7.25
CA GLY A 127 9.27 4.64 -6.28
C GLY A 127 9.31 3.27 -6.94
N VAL A 128 8.41 3.00 -7.90
CA VAL A 128 8.41 1.76 -8.67
C VAL A 128 9.68 1.62 -9.53
N LEU A 129 10.06 2.69 -10.22
CA LEU A 129 11.27 2.70 -11.07
C LEU A 129 12.56 2.44 -10.27
N PHE A 130 12.66 2.99 -9.07
CA PHE A 130 13.81 2.73 -8.20
C PHE A 130 13.82 1.30 -7.65
N MET A 131 12.65 0.71 -7.39
CA MET A 131 12.56 -0.63 -6.84
C MET A 131 13.01 -1.71 -7.82
N VAL A 132 12.82 -1.50 -9.14
CA VAL A 132 13.19 -2.49 -10.17
C VAL A 132 14.69 -2.81 -10.15
N PRO A 133 15.64 -1.82 -10.24
CA PRO A 133 17.06 -2.12 -10.16
C PRO A 133 17.48 -2.62 -8.76
N LEU A 134 16.88 -2.11 -7.70
CA LEU A 134 17.20 -2.52 -6.34
C LEU A 134 16.87 -4.00 -6.09
N ARG A 135 15.74 -4.47 -6.62
CA ARG A 135 15.35 -5.89 -6.54
C ARG A 135 16.36 -6.82 -7.21
N ASN A 136 17.02 -6.35 -8.28
CA ASN A 136 18.03 -7.16 -8.99
C ASN A 136 19.39 -7.16 -8.27
N ALA A 137 19.62 -6.19 -7.37
CA ALA A 137 20.85 -6.06 -6.60
C ALA A 137 20.79 -6.79 -5.24
N LEU A 138 19.59 -7.10 -4.74
CA LEU A 138 19.33 -7.85 -3.50
C LEU A 138 19.18 -9.36 -3.79
#